data_7c294299ea6357e75af18b82000201b9
#
_entry.id   7c294299ea6357e75af18b82000201b9
#
_cell.length_a   1.000
_cell.length_b   1.000
_cell.length_c   1.000
_cell.angle_alpha   90.00
_cell.angle_beta   90.00
_cell.angle_gamma   90.00
#
_symmetry.space_group_name_H-M   'P 1'
#
loop_
_entity.id
_entity.type
_entity.pdbx_description
1 polymer ?
#
loop_
_entity_poly.entity_id
_entity_poly.type
_entity_poly.pdbx_seq_one_letter_code
_entity_poly.pdbx_strand_id
1 'polypeptide(L)'
;MKYWLAGFPERQIMSRQIALALIRDLFFRSKIDAVAAAVGAEVGYASTLEAVASRCAELKPSVVFTDLSDDAFPALETLKQIRAAAPGARAIGFASHVDLKPLKAAREAGYELTLSRSEFTARLADLLGA
;
A
#
# COMPACT_ATOMS: atom_id res chain seq x y z
N MET A 1 -16.98 4.88 34.51
CA MET A 1 -17.06 4.68 33.36
C MET A 1 -16.12 5.32 32.38
N LYS A 2 -15.36 6.15 32.74
CA LYS A 2 -14.45 6.73 31.81
C LYS A 2 -13.56 5.75 31.09
N TYR A 3 -13.35 4.60 31.60
CA TYR A 3 -12.50 3.69 30.90
C TYR A 3 -13.13 3.13 29.68
N TRP A 4 -14.42 3.04 29.62
CA TRP A 4 -14.98 2.55 28.39
C TRP A 4 -14.85 3.58 27.28
N LEU A 5 -14.89 4.83 27.62
CA LEU A 5 -14.61 5.86 26.66
C LEU A 5 -13.18 5.79 26.16
N ALA A 6 -12.27 5.55 27.07
CA ALA A 6 -10.88 5.41 26.67
C ALA A 6 -10.68 4.20 25.78
N GLY A 7 -11.35 3.12 26.07
CA GLY A 7 -11.19 1.92 25.26
C GLY A 7 -11.61 2.06 23.84
N PHE A 8 -12.70 2.78 23.57
CA PHE A 8 -13.14 2.92 22.20
C PHE A 8 -12.22 3.72 21.32
N PRO A 9 -11.82 4.93 21.70
CA PRO A 9 -10.89 5.69 20.87
C PRO A 9 -9.58 4.96 20.67
N GLU A 10 -9.07 4.35 21.71
CA GLU A 10 -7.83 3.61 21.62
C GLU A 10 -7.96 2.46 20.66
N ARG A 11 -9.06 1.74 20.72
CA ARG A 11 -9.27 0.63 19.83
C ARG A 11 -9.34 1.06 18.39
N GLN A 12 -10.00 2.18 18.11
CA GLN A 12 -10.07 2.69 16.76
C GLN A 12 -8.70 3.11 16.26
N ILE A 13 -7.91 3.75 17.10
CA ILE A 13 -6.56 4.15 16.73
C ILE A 13 -5.70 2.94 16.47
N MET A 14 -5.79 1.93 17.32
CA MET A 14 -4.95 0.76 17.19
C MET A 14 -5.34 -0.11 15.99
N SER A 15 -6.59 -0.01 15.56
CA SER A 15 -7.02 -0.76 14.39
C SER A 15 -6.84 0.01 13.09
N ARG A 16 -6.35 1.26 13.16
CA ARG A 16 -6.10 2.04 11.96
C ARG A 16 -5.03 1.37 11.12
N GLN A 17 -5.34 1.17 9.86
CA GLN A 17 -4.39 0.60 8.94
C GLN A 17 -3.45 1.69 8.44
N ILE A 18 -2.18 1.34 8.31
CA ILE A 18 -1.18 2.21 7.72
C ILE A 18 -0.70 1.57 6.45
N ALA A 19 -0.76 2.30 5.36
CA ALA A 19 -0.32 1.85 4.05
C ALA A 19 0.85 2.68 3.58
N LEU A 20 1.78 2.04 2.88
CA LEU A 20 2.82 2.73 2.14
C LEU A 20 2.51 2.55 0.67
N ALA A 21 2.43 3.65 -0.06
CA ALA A 21 2.12 3.61 -1.49
C ALA A 21 3.33 4.05 -2.31
N LEU A 22 3.81 3.14 -3.14
CA LEU A 22 4.92 3.39 -4.06
C LEU A 22 4.31 3.87 -5.38
N ILE A 23 3.84 5.10 -5.35
CA ILE A 23 3.06 5.72 -6.42
C ILE A 23 3.53 7.15 -6.57
N ARG A 24 3.97 7.53 -7.76
CA ARG A 24 4.46 8.88 -8.02
C ARG A 24 3.43 9.81 -8.63
N ASP A 25 2.37 9.27 -9.20
CA ASP A 25 1.31 10.04 -9.84
C ASP A 25 0.54 10.85 -8.80
N LEU A 26 0.66 12.17 -8.84
CA LEU A 26 0.07 13.05 -7.83
C LEU A 26 -1.46 13.06 -7.87
N PHE A 27 -2.04 12.92 -9.04
CA PHE A 27 -3.50 12.82 -9.14
C PHE A 27 -4.00 11.56 -8.46
N PHE A 28 -3.29 10.46 -8.67
CA PHE A 28 -3.67 9.21 -8.04
C PHE A 28 -3.47 9.26 -6.53
N ARG A 29 -2.38 9.89 -6.08
CA ARG A 29 -2.17 10.10 -4.64
C ARG A 29 -3.35 10.85 -4.01
N SER A 30 -3.86 11.87 -4.68
CA SER A 30 -5.01 12.64 -4.18
C SER A 30 -6.23 11.75 -3.99
N LYS A 31 -6.49 10.86 -4.95
CA LYS A 31 -7.61 9.93 -4.82
C LYS A 31 -7.42 8.96 -3.66
N ILE A 32 -6.20 8.47 -3.50
CA ILE A 32 -5.90 7.56 -2.41
C ILE A 32 -6.06 8.25 -1.07
N ASP A 33 -5.57 9.49 -0.95
CA ASP A 33 -5.71 10.26 0.28
C ASP A 33 -7.17 10.49 0.64
N ALA A 34 -8.01 10.78 -0.34
CA ALA A 34 -9.44 10.99 -0.10
C ALA A 34 -10.12 9.73 0.41
N VAL A 35 -9.79 8.57 -0.19
CA VAL A 35 -10.37 7.30 0.25
C VAL A 35 -9.84 6.95 1.65
N ALA A 36 -8.55 7.14 1.87
CA ALA A 36 -7.94 6.86 3.17
C ALA A 36 -8.60 7.67 4.28
N ALA A 37 -8.83 8.96 4.03
CA ALA A 37 -9.50 9.82 4.99
C ALA A 37 -10.92 9.32 5.29
N ALA A 38 -11.63 8.88 4.27
CA ALA A 38 -13.00 8.41 4.42
C ALA A 38 -13.09 7.14 5.25
N VAL A 39 -12.08 6.25 5.18
CA VAL A 39 -12.11 4.99 5.92
C VAL A 39 -11.24 5.00 7.18
N GLY A 40 -10.62 6.13 7.49
CA GLY A 40 -9.81 6.25 8.71
C GLY A 40 -8.45 5.59 8.61
N ALA A 41 -7.92 5.41 7.41
CA ALA A 41 -6.60 4.84 7.21
C ALA A 41 -5.56 5.94 7.05
N GLU A 42 -4.30 5.58 7.27
CA GLU A 42 -3.17 6.48 7.10
C GLU A 42 -2.32 6.00 5.92
N VAL A 43 -1.91 6.91 5.05
CA VAL A 43 -1.10 6.54 3.88
C VAL A 43 0.13 7.42 3.81
N GLY A 44 1.28 6.78 3.67
CA GLY A 44 2.52 7.47 3.34
C GLY A 44 2.96 7.06 1.94
N TYR A 45 3.94 7.77 1.40
CA TYR A 45 4.39 7.58 0.03
C TYR A 45 5.90 7.48 -0.06
N ALA A 46 6.37 6.76 -1.07
CA ALA A 46 7.77 6.77 -1.45
C ALA A 46 7.84 6.95 -2.96
N SER A 47 8.77 7.76 -3.43
CA SER A 47 8.91 8.09 -4.85
C SER A 47 10.08 7.39 -5.51
N THR A 48 10.93 6.72 -4.75
CA THR A 48 12.10 6.02 -5.28
C THR A 48 12.24 4.66 -4.62
N LEU A 49 12.92 3.77 -5.31
CA LEU A 49 13.21 2.44 -4.76
C LEU A 49 14.10 2.57 -3.51
N GLU A 50 15.03 3.51 -3.53
CA GLU A 50 15.93 3.74 -2.40
C GLU A 50 15.20 4.15 -1.13
N ALA A 51 14.05 4.80 -1.26
CA ALA A 51 13.29 5.27 -0.10
C ALA A 51 12.40 4.19 0.52
N VAL A 52 12.23 3.05 -0.14
CA VAL A 52 11.27 2.03 0.32
C VAL A 52 11.62 1.53 1.72
N ALA A 53 12.87 1.16 1.94
CA ALA A 53 13.27 0.60 3.24
C ALA A 53 13.09 1.60 4.37
N SER A 54 13.51 2.86 4.18
CA SER A 54 13.39 3.86 5.24
C SER A 54 11.93 4.22 5.52
N ARG A 55 11.10 4.29 4.48
CA ARG A 55 9.68 4.57 4.68
C ARG A 55 8.97 3.41 5.37
N CYS A 56 9.34 2.18 5.05
CA CYS A 56 8.82 1.02 5.76
C CYS A 56 9.20 1.07 7.24
N ALA A 57 10.45 1.45 7.53
CA ALA A 57 10.91 1.54 8.92
C ALA A 57 10.16 2.63 9.69
N GLU A 58 9.90 3.77 9.04
CA GLU A 58 9.17 4.87 9.67
C GLU A 58 7.71 4.55 9.91
N LEU A 59 7.03 4.03 8.90
CA LEU A 59 5.58 3.88 8.93
C LEU A 59 5.13 2.55 9.51
N LYS A 60 5.96 1.53 9.41
CA LYS A 60 5.61 0.16 9.80
C LYS A 60 4.28 -0.24 9.18
N PRO A 61 4.18 -0.19 7.85
CA PRO A 61 2.90 -0.40 7.20
C PRO A 61 2.41 -1.84 7.30
N SER A 62 1.11 -2.01 7.29
CA SER A 62 0.50 -3.33 7.21
C SER A 62 0.27 -3.75 5.76
N VAL A 63 0.31 -2.79 4.83
CA VAL A 63 0.14 -3.06 3.41
C VAL A 63 0.99 -2.08 2.61
N VAL A 64 1.57 -2.56 1.52
CA VAL A 64 2.35 -1.74 0.59
C VAL A 64 1.75 -1.89 -0.79
N PHE A 65 1.39 -0.77 -1.40
CA PHE A 65 0.87 -0.73 -2.77
C PHE A 65 2.00 -0.32 -3.70
N THR A 66 2.17 -1.02 -4.81
CA THR A 66 3.21 -0.70 -5.79
C THR A 66 2.61 -0.50 -7.16
N ASP A 67 2.90 0.63 -7.76
CA ASP A 67 2.57 0.89 -9.17
C ASP A 67 3.60 0.16 -10.04
N LEU A 68 3.22 -1.01 -10.52
CA LEU A 68 4.12 -1.87 -11.30
C LEU A 68 4.30 -1.37 -12.73
N SER A 69 3.53 -0.39 -13.16
CA SER A 69 3.71 0.24 -14.46
C SER A 69 4.81 1.30 -14.43
N ASP A 70 5.28 1.66 -13.24
CA ASP A 70 6.32 2.68 -13.07
C ASP A 70 7.68 1.99 -12.99
N ASP A 71 8.58 2.36 -13.89
CA ASP A 71 9.92 1.77 -13.94
C ASP A 71 10.74 2.00 -12.67
N ALA A 72 10.34 2.98 -11.84
CA ALA A 72 11.02 3.23 -10.58
C ALA A 72 10.87 2.06 -9.61
N PHE A 73 9.87 1.21 -9.80
CA PHE A 73 9.56 0.12 -8.87
C PHE A 73 9.51 -1.23 -9.59
N PRO A 74 10.67 -1.79 -9.97
CA PRO A 74 10.69 -3.13 -10.57
C PRO A 74 10.11 -4.15 -9.58
N ALA A 75 9.31 -5.07 -10.07
CA ALA A 75 8.50 -5.94 -9.23
C ALA A 75 9.35 -6.73 -8.21
N LEU A 76 10.38 -7.42 -8.67
CA LEU A 76 11.16 -8.29 -7.79
C LEU A 76 12.01 -7.51 -6.78
N GLU A 77 12.74 -6.50 -7.26
CA GLU A 77 13.61 -5.70 -6.40
C GLU A 77 12.80 -4.96 -5.34
N THR A 78 11.65 -4.44 -5.74
CA THR A 78 10.76 -3.74 -4.82
C THR A 78 10.25 -4.68 -3.74
N LEU A 79 9.81 -5.88 -4.14
CA LEU A 79 9.32 -6.85 -3.18
C LEU A 79 10.41 -7.28 -2.20
N LYS A 80 11.63 -7.45 -2.67
CA LYS A 80 12.75 -7.80 -1.78
C LYS A 80 12.94 -6.75 -0.70
N GLN A 81 12.84 -5.48 -1.07
CA GLN A 81 12.97 -4.41 -0.09
C GLN A 81 11.81 -4.37 0.90
N ILE A 82 10.59 -4.61 0.42
CA ILE A 82 9.43 -4.68 1.28
C ILE A 82 9.58 -5.83 2.29
N ARG A 83 9.96 -7.01 1.82
CA ARG A 83 10.11 -8.19 2.69
C ARG A 83 11.20 -8.00 3.73
N ALA A 84 12.28 -7.30 3.38
CA ALA A 84 13.38 -7.06 4.30
C ALA A 84 13.01 -6.03 5.37
N ALA A 85 12.29 -4.97 4.98
CA ALA A 85 12.02 -3.84 5.88
C ALA A 85 10.67 -3.94 6.59
N ALA A 86 9.70 -4.63 6.00
CA ALA A 86 8.36 -4.80 6.57
C ALA A 86 7.86 -6.22 6.28
N PRO A 87 8.45 -7.23 6.91
CA PRO A 87 8.15 -8.63 6.55
C PRO A 87 6.71 -9.04 6.78
N GLY A 88 6.00 -8.37 7.68
CA GLY A 88 4.59 -8.66 7.91
C GLY A 88 3.62 -7.92 7.01
N ALA A 89 4.09 -7.01 6.17
CA ALA A 89 3.22 -6.23 5.31
C ALA A 89 2.77 -7.05 4.10
N ARG A 90 1.50 -6.85 3.71
CA ARG A 90 1.02 -7.43 2.46
C ARG A 90 1.52 -6.58 1.30
N ALA A 91 2.01 -7.22 0.26
CA ALA A 91 2.46 -6.54 -0.94
C ALA A 91 1.39 -6.68 -2.01
N ILE A 92 0.85 -5.55 -2.45
CA ILE A 92 -0.20 -5.50 -3.47
C ILE A 92 0.32 -4.67 -4.63
N GLY A 93 0.32 -5.26 -5.82
CA GLY A 93 0.79 -4.56 -7.01
C GLY A 93 -0.35 -4.32 -7.98
N PHE A 94 -0.27 -3.22 -8.72
CA PHE A 94 -1.24 -2.96 -9.77
C PHE A 94 -0.53 -2.40 -10.99
N ALA A 95 -1.16 -2.58 -12.15
CA ALA A 95 -0.61 -2.10 -13.41
C ALA A 95 -1.74 -1.79 -14.37
N SER A 96 -1.41 -1.05 -15.43
CA SER A 96 -2.36 -0.77 -16.50
C SER A 96 -2.87 -2.09 -17.08
N HIS A 97 -4.16 -2.13 -17.40
CA HIS A 97 -4.77 -3.33 -17.94
C HIS A 97 -4.26 -3.69 -19.34
N VAL A 98 -3.58 -2.77 -20.01
CA VAL A 98 -3.05 -3.04 -21.34
C VAL A 98 -1.68 -3.72 -21.30
N ASP A 99 -1.04 -3.78 -20.15
CA ASP A 99 0.26 -4.42 -20.00
C ASP A 99 0.20 -5.45 -18.89
N LEU A 100 0.12 -6.72 -19.27
CA LEU A 100 0.01 -7.82 -18.31
C LEU A 100 1.34 -8.32 -17.82
N LYS A 101 2.46 -7.92 -18.45
CA LYS A 101 3.79 -8.42 -18.06
C LYS A 101 4.16 -8.05 -16.63
N PRO A 102 3.98 -6.79 -16.19
CA PRO A 102 4.31 -6.44 -14.81
C PRO A 102 3.49 -7.22 -13.79
N LEU A 103 2.22 -7.50 -14.09
CA LEU A 103 1.37 -8.26 -13.18
C LEU A 103 1.83 -9.71 -13.07
N LYS A 104 2.22 -10.31 -14.20
CA LYS A 104 2.71 -11.67 -14.20
C LYS A 104 4.01 -11.76 -13.40
N ALA A 105 4.94 -10.83 -13.65
CA ALA A 105 6.20 -10.81 -12.94
C ALA A 105 5.99 -10.65 -11.43
N ALA A 106 5.09 -9.79 -11.02
CA ALA A 106 4.80 -9.58 -9.60
C ALA A 106 4.17 -10.81 -8.97
N ARG A 107 3.26 -11.47 -9.68
CA ARG A 107 2.64 -12.70 -9.19
C ARG A 107 3.68 -13.78 -8.98
N GLU A 108 4.58 -13.94 -9.94
CA GLU A 108 5.64 -14.94 -9.85
C GLU A 108 6.64 -14.60 -8.75
N ALA A 109 6.86 -13.31 -8.50
CA ALA A 109 7.78 -12.87 -7.44
C ALA A 109 7.20 -13.10 -6.03
N GLY A 110 5.88 -13.18 -5.89
CA GLY A 110 5.28 -13.47 -4.60
C GLY A 110 4.44 -12.36 -3.99
N TYR A 111 3.96 -11.40 -4.78
CA TYR A 111 3.00 -10.40 -4.29
C TYR A 111 1.72 -11.11 -3.87
N GLU A 112 1.16 -10.70 -2.76
CA GLU A 112 -0.08 -11.30 -2.25
C GLU A 112 -1.26 -11.07 -3.18
N LEU A 113 -1.27 -9.93 -3.87
CA LEU A 113 -2.38 -9.58 -4.75
C LEU A 113 -1.84 -8.76 -5.91
N THR A 114 -2.32 -9.05 -7.12
CA THR A 114 -1.99 -8.28 -8.31
C THR A 114 -3.26 -7.91 -9.02
N LEU A 115 -3.43 -6.63 -9.34
CA LEU A 115 -4.69 -6.08 -9.86
C LEU A 115 -4.42 -5.18 -11.05
N SER A 116 -5.43 -5.02 -11.89
CA SER A 116 -5.41 -3.92 -12.84
C SER A 116 -5.60 -2.62 -12.08
N ARG A 117 -5.23 -1.50 -12.70
CA ARG A 117 -5.40 -0.20 -12.06
C ARG A 117 -6.87 0.07 -11.72
N SER A 118 -7.79 -0.32 -12.60
CA SER A 118 -9.21 -0.11 -12.34
C SER A 118 -9.73 -0.99 -11.20
N GLU A 119 -9.27 -2.23 -11.13
CA GLU A 119 -9.62 -3.11 -10.01
C GLU A 119 -9.07 -2.56 -8.69
N PHE A 120 -7.84 -2.09 -8.71
CA PHE A 120 -7.22 -1.50 -7.52
C PHE A 120 -8.03 -0.30 -7.04
N THR A 121 -8.40 0.58 -7.96
CA THR A 121 -9.20 1.76 -7.63
C THR A 121 -10.56 1.37 -7.04
N ALA A 122 -11.21 0.40 -7.66
CA ALA A 122 -12.53 -0.06 -7.20
C ALA A 122 -12.48 -0.69 -5.82
N ARG A 123 -11.36 -1.32 -5.47
CA ARG A 123 -11.21 -2.03 -4.19
C ARG A 123 -10.44 -1.24 -3.14
N LEU A 124 -10.06 -0.02 -3.46
CA LEU A 124 -9.16 0.75 -2.60
C LEU A 124 -9.71 0.96 -1.19
N ALA A 125 -10.99 1.28 -1.07
CA ALA A 125 -11.60 1.46 0.24
C ALA A 125 -11.50 0.18 1.08
N ASP A 126 -11.77 -0.96 0.48
CA ASP A 126 -11.68 -2.24 1.18
C ASP A 126 -10.23 -2.56 1.56
N LEU A 127 -9.30 -2.31 0.65
CA LEU A 127 -7.89 -2.58 0.90
C LEU A 127 -7.32 -1.71 2.01
N LEU A 128 -7.82 -0.49 2.16
CA LEU A 128 -7.41 0.44 3.20
C LEU A 128 -8.21 0.28 4.48
N GLY A 129 -9.45 -0.14 4.38
CA GLY A 129 -10.34 -0.21 5.53
C GLY A 129 -10.27 -1.51 6.29
N ALA A 130 -9.67 -2.51 5.70
CA ALA A 130 -9.61 -3.86 6.31
C ALA A 130 -8.63 -3.95 7.52
#